data_e7c0b8f819155b81b5a408c7cb61f44e
#
_entry.id   e7c0b8f819155b81b5a408c7cb61f44e
#
_cell.length_a   1.000
_cell.length_b   1.000
_cell.length_c   1.000
_cell.angle_alpha   90.00
_cell.angle_beta   90.00
_cell.angle_gamma   90.00
#
_symmetry.space_group_name_H-M   'P 1'
#
loop_
_entity.id
_entity.type
_entity.pdbx_description
1 polymer ?
#
loop_
_entity_poly.entity_id
_entity_poly.type
_entity_poly.pdbx_seq_one_letter_code
_entity_poly.pdbx_strand_id
1 'polypeptide(L)'
;MVLRKSYLDKIIPFIDQDLIKVLVGIRRCGKTVLLGQIKDVLLQRNIPAQNIIQANFESMRFRNTRTAETLYDYIAKKAEGCTGKIYILLDEIQEVERWQIAINSLRVDFDCDIYLTGSNSKLLSGELATYLSGRYIQIQLFPFSLAEAKQQCIENGTYTSDEKLFADYLKYGGFPQRFFLPDDHSITTYLGDLYEAIIVRDIMLRHNIREQTALRNVLAFLLDNIGNPFSARNISGRMVSEGIKTTTATVLNYVDYFKEAFILLNASRYDIKGKALLSSTEKYYAVDLGLRNVIKKSEKLDSNKLYENIVYLEMRSRGYEVQVGKLDDTEIDFICYRGDEKLYIQVAYLITPADEEREFGNLERLHDNYPKYVISGDLANLSRNGIIHRNIIDFLLNP
;
A
#
# COMPACT_ATOMS: atom_id res chain seq x y z
N MET A 1 -2.50 -9.42 -18.97
CA MET A 1 -2.60 -8.48 -17.81
C MET A 1 -2.85 -9.30 -16.57
N VAL A 2 -2.05 -9.16 -15.55
CA VAL A 2 -2.08 -10.00 -14.34
C VAL A 2 -3.43 -9.92 -13.64
N LEU A 3 -4.00 -11.08 -13.34
CA LEU A 3 -5.18 -11.20 -12.50
C LEU A 3 -4.79 -10.97 -11.05
N ARG A 4 -5.36 -9.93 -10.43
CA ARG A 4 -5.10 -9.56 -9.03
C ARG A 4 -5.88 -10.50 -8.07
N LYS A 5 -5.60 -11.81 -8.19
CA LYS A 5 -6.38 -12.86 -7.51
C LYS A 5 -6.49 -12.63 -6.01
N SER A 6 -5.40 -12.29 -5.33
CA SER A 6 -5.38 -12.06 -3.88
C SER A 6 -6.33 -10.93 -3.43
N TYR A 7 -6.56 -9.94 -4.27
CA TYR A 7 -7.51 -8.86 -4.01
C TYR A 7 -8.94 -9.26 -4.39
N LEU A 8 -9.14 -9.96 -5.49
CA LEU A 8 -10.44 -10.50 -5.85
C LEU A 8 -10.97 -11.44 -4.77
N ASP A 9 -10.13 -12.34 -4.25
CA ASP A 9 -10.49 -13.26 -3.16
C ASP A 9 -10.95 -12.51 -1.89
N LYS A 10 -10.41 -11.30 -1.62
CA LYS A 10 -10.85 -10.44 -0.52
C LYS A 10 -12.16 -9.70 -0.81
N ILE A 11 -12.49 -9.46 -2.09
CA ILE A 11 -13.68 -8.69 -2.51
C ILE A 11 -14.89 -9.60 -2.71
N ILE A 12 -14.68 -10.78 -3.30
CA ILE A 12 -15.74 -11.73 -3.69
C ILE A 12 -16.73 -12.05 -2.56
N PRO A 13 -16.30 -12.26 -1.28
CA PRO A 13 -17.23 -12.52 -0.18
C PRO A 13 -18.18 -11.37 0.14
N PHE A 14 -17.86 -10.16 -0.31
CA PHE A 14 -18.65 -8.94 -0.06
C PHE A 14 -19.54 -8.54 -1.25
N ILE A 15 -19.50 -9.29 -2.36
CA ILE A 15 -20.43 -9.06 -3.48
C ILE A 15 -21.86 -9.32 -2.97
N ASP A 16 -22.79 -8.45 -3.33
CA ASP A 16 -24.20 -8.46 -2.90
C ASP A 16 -24.44 -8.20 -1.40
N GLN A 17 -23.40 -7.90 -0.63
CA GLN A 17 -23.57 -7.43 0.75
C GLN A 17 -23.85 -5.93 0.78
N ASP A 18 -24.67 -5.48 1.73
CA ASP A 18 -24.98 -4.05 1.95
C ASP A 18 -23.77 -3.31 2.56
N LEU A 19 -22.64 -3.37 1.86
CA LEU A 19 -21.38 -2.73 2.21
C LEU A 19 -20.76 -2.12 0.94
N ILE A 20 -20.34 -0.88 1.02
CA ILE A 20 -19.57 -0.22 -0.05
C ILE A 20 -18.15 -0.79 -0.06
N LYS A 21 -17.65 -1.19 -1.22
CA LYS A 21 -16.27 -1.68 -1.41
C LYS A 21 -15.39 -0.52 -1.86
N VAL A 22 -14.47 -0.10 -1.01
CA VAL A 22 -13.59 1.05 -1.28
C VAL A 22 -12.16 0.58 -1.52
N LEU A 23 -11.71 0.73 -2.76
CA LEU A 23 -10.37 0.36 -3.20
C LEU A 23 -9.47 1.59 -3.11
N VAL A 24 -8.53 1.58 -2.19
CA VAL A 24 -7.58 2.67 -2.00
C VAL A 24 -6.15 2.23 -2.28
N GLY A 25 -5.26 3.16 -2.53
CA GLY A 25 -3.84 2.87 -2.73
C GLY A 25 -3.16 3.94 -3.55
N ILE A 26 -1.85 3.89 -3.60
CA ILE A 26 -1.04 4.87 -4.31
C ILE A 26 -1.46 5.02 -5.77
N ARG A 27 -1.29 6.20 -6.34
CA ARG A 27 -1.51 6.46 -7.77
C ARG A 27 -0.77 5.43 -8.62
N ARG A 28 -1.43 4.88 -9.69
CA ARG A 28 -0.88 3.91 -10.63
C ARG A 28 -0.60 2.50 -10.07
N CYS A 29 -1.05 2.13 -8.88
CA CYS A 29 -0.91 0.75 -8.35
C CYS A 29 -1.88 -0.28 -8.98
N GLY A 30 -2.83 0.14 -9.86
CA GLY A 30 -3.73 -0.76 -10.60
C GLY A 30 -5.17 -0.78 -10.12
N LYS A 31 -5.66 0.23 -9.37
CA LYS A 31 -7.05 0.32 -8.89
C LYS A 31 -8.09 0.22 -10.02
N THR A 32 -7.93 1.00 -11.08
CA THR A 32 -8.79 0.99 -12.28
C THR A 32 -8.84 -0.40 -12.93
N VAL A 33 -7.68 -1.08 -12.98
CA VAL A 33 -7.58 -2.44 -13.55
C VAL A 33 -8.33 -3.43 -12.67
N LEU A 34 -8.16 -3.38 -11.36
CA LEU A 34 -8.90 -4.26 -10.44
C LEU A 34 -10.42 -3.99 -10.52
N LEU A 35 -10.84 -2.73 -10.66
CA LEU A 35 -12.26 -2.40 -10.86
C LEU A 35 -12.81 -3.03 -12.16
N GLY A 36 -11.99 -3.08 -13.23
CA GLY A 36 -12.31 -3.80 -14.45
C GLY A 36 -12.42 -5.32 -14.22
N GLN A 37 -11.50 -5.91 -13.46
CA GLN A 37 -11.53 -7.35 -13.10
C GLN A 37 -12.76 -7.71 -12.24
N ILE A 38 -13.20 -6.81 -11.35
CA ILE A 38 -14.46 -6.97 -10.61
C ILE A 38 -15.64 -7.00 -11.58
N LYS A 39 -15.67 -6.12 -12.58
CA LYS A 39 -16.70 -6.13 -13.62
C LYS A 39 -16.73 -7.48 -14.35
N ASP A 40 -15.56 -8.02 -14.71
CA ASP A 40 -15.48 -9.32 -15.39
C ASP A 40 -16.02 -10.45 -14.49
N VAL A 41 -15.73 -10.42 -13.18
CA VAL A 41 -16.31 -11.36 -12.21
C VAL A 41 -17.83 -11.24 -12.16
N LEU A 42 -18.39 -10.02 -12.16
CA LEU A 42 -19.83 -9.79 -12.17
C LEU A 42 -20.49 -10.34 -13.45
N LEU A 43 -19.87 -10.12 -14.60
CA LEU A 43 -20.33 -10.69 -15.88
C LEU A 43 -20.29 -12.22 -15.89
N GLN A 44 -19.24 -12.84 -15.33
CA GLN A 44 -19.12 -14.30 -15.16
C GLN A 44 -20.20 -14.88 -14.22
N ARG A 45 -20.76 -14.08 -13.32
CA ARG A 45 -21.92 -14.42 -12.48
C ARG A 45 -23.27 -14.23 -13.19
N ASN A 46 -23.25 -14.01 -14.51
CA ASN A 46 -24.43 -13.78 -15.34
C ASN A 46 -25.22 -12.48 -14.99
N ILE A 47 -24.56 -11.49 -14.39
CA ILE A 47 -25.16 -10.19 -14.18
C ILE A 47 -25.25 -9.48 -15.54
N PRO A 48 -26.45 -8.98 -15.93
CA PRO A 48 -26.61 -8.28 -17.20
C PRO A 48 -25.68 -7.06 -17.30
N ALA A 49 -25.01 -6.89 -18.41
CA ALA A 49 -24.05 -5.79 -18.60
C ALA A 49 -24.69 -4.41 -18.41
N GLN A 50 -25.98 -4.26 -18.72
CA GLN A 50 -26.73 -3.02 -18.48
C GLN A 50 -26.91 -2.67 -17.00
N ASN A 51 -26.87 -3.68 -16.11
CA ASN A 51 -26.96 -3.49 -14.66
C ASN A 51 -25.61 -3.07 -14.04
N ILE A 52 -24.53 -3.05 -14.82
CA ILE A 52 -23.19 -2.65 -14.36
C ILE A 52 -22.91 -1.23 -14.87
N ILE A 53 -23.08 -0.25 -13.98
CA ILE A 53 -22.90 1.17 -14.28
C ILE A 53 -21.47 1.56 -13.90
N GLN A 54 -20.65 1.92 -14.89
CA GLN A 54 -19.25 2.29 -14.66
C GLN A 54 -18.98 3.73 -15.06
N ALA A 55 -18.25 4.48 -14.20
CA ALA A 55 -17.76 5.82 -14.48
C ALA A 55 -16.32 6.00 -13.98
N ASN A 56 -15.48 6.64 -14.80
CA ASN A 56 -14.13 7.07 -14.40
C ASN A 56 -14.07 8.61 -14.47
N PHE A 57 -13.94 9.24 -13.31
CA PHE A 57 -14.00 10.69 -13.17
C PHE A 57 -12.70 11.41 -13.59
N GLU A 58 -11.63 10.74 -13.97
CA GLU A 58 -10.52 11.37 -14.70
C GLU A 58 -10.89 11.67 -16.16
N SER A 59 -11.94 11.03 -16.70
CA SER A 59 -12.36 11.21 -18.09
C SER A 59 -13.18 12.48 -18.30
N MET A 60 -12.90 13.20 -19.39
CA MET A 60 -13.68 14.36 -19.83
C MET A 60 -15.16 14.03 -20.16
N ARG A 61 -15.49 12.75 -20.36
CA ARG A 61 -16.88 12.30 -20.52
C ARG A 61 -17.76 12.63 -19.32
N PHE A 62 -17.16 12.70 -18.14
CA PHE A 62 -17.82 12.97 -16.86
C PHE A 62 -17.58 14.40 -16.33
N ARG A 63 -17.10 15.32 -17.19
CA ARG A 63 -16.84 16.73 -16.80
C ARG A 63 -18.05 17.43 -16.19
N ASN A 64 -19.26 17.05 -16.59
CA ASN A 64 -20.53 17.60 -16.09
C ASN A 64 -21.11 16.78 -14.93
N THR A 65 -20.40 15.75 -14.42
CA THR A 65 -20.82 14.88 -13.32
C THR A 65 -19.81 15.04 -12.19
N ARG A 66 -19.69 16.27 -11.67
CA ARG A 66 -18.67 16.64 -10.67
C ARG A 66 -19.24 17.08 -9.34
N THR A 67 -20.57 17.00 -9.16
CA THR A 67 -21.25 17.28 -7.89
C THR A 67 -22.09 16.09 -7.46
N ALA A 68 -22.50 16.06 -6.19
CA ALA A 68 -23.35 15.00 -5.65
C ALA A 68 -24.64 14.84 -6.46
N GLU A 69 -25.30 15.97 -6.80
CA GLU A 69 -26.58 16.00 -7.51
C GLU A 69 -26.40 15.42 -8.92
N THR A 70 -25.40 15.88 -9.66
CA THR A 70 -25.17 15.42 -11.05
C THR A 70 -24.70 13.96 -11.09
N LEU A 71 -24.00 13.47 -10.06
CA LEU A 71 -23.67 12.06 -9.93
C LEU A 71 -24.90 11.21 -9.68
N TYR A 72 -25.76 11.64 -8.76
CA TYR A 72 -27.02 10.95 -8.46
C TYR A 72 -27.90 10.85 -9.71
N ASP A 73 -28.15 11.97 -10.39
CA ASP A 73 -28.98 12.02 -11.61
C ASP A 73 -28.40 11.13 -12.73
N TYR A 74 -27.08 11.12 -12.91
CA TYR A 74 -26.42 10.25 -13.89
C TYR A 74 -26.70 8.78 -13.60
N ILE A 75 -26.54 8.33 -12.35
CA ILE A 75 -26.77 6.92 -11.96
C ILE A 75 -28.25 6.59 -12.06
N ALA A 76 -29.14 7.44 -11.54
CA ALA A 76 -30.59 7.25 -11.59
C ALA A 76 -31.09 7.07 -13.03
N LYS A 77 -30.66 7.94 -13.95
CA LYS A 77 -30.98 7.81 -15.37
C LYS A 77 -30.51 6.51 -16.00
N LYS A 78 -29.32 6.01 -15.61
CA LYS A 78 -28.81 4.74 -16.07
C LYS A 78 -29.59 3.55 -15.50
N ALA A 79 -30.05 3.68 -14.26
CA ALA A 79 -30.83 2.67 -13.57
C ALA A 79 -32.24 2.45 -14.16
N GLU A 80 -32.84 3.45 -14.83
CA GLU A 80 -34.15 3.34 -15.49
C GLU A 80 -34.21 2.17 -16.52
N GLY A 81 -33.08 1.82 -17.13
CA GLY A 81 -32.97 0.72 -18.09
C GLY A 81 -32.62 -0.64 -17.48
N CYS A 82 -32.48 -0.72 -16.15
CA CYS A 82 -32.05 -1.91 -15.44
C CYS A 82 -33.22 -2.66 -14.80
N THR A 83 -33.08 -3.97 -14.66
CA THR A 83 -34.04 -4.80 -13.90
C THR A 83 -33.32 -5.50 -12.75
N GLY A 84 -33.84 -5.33 -11.52
CA GLY A 84 -33.22 -5.86 -10.30
C GLY A 84 -32.00 -5.05 -9.84
N LYS A 85 -31.09 -5.71 -9.12
CA LYS A 85 -29.92 -5.05 -8.49
C LYS A 85 -29.00 -4.44 -9.52
N ILE A 86 -28.51 -3.22 -9.24
CA ILE A 86 -27.51 -2.52 -10.04
C ILE A 86 -26.15 -2.55 -9.35
N TYR A 87 -25.08 -2.61 -10.15
CA TYR A 87 -23.69 -2.63 -9.69
C TYR A 87 -23.02 -1.34 -10.14
N ILE A 88 -22.59 -0.51 -9.18
CA ILE A 88 -22.09 0.84 -9.42
C ILE A 88 -20.57 0.83 -9.20
N LEU A 89 -19.79 1.02 -10.27
CA LEU A 89 -18.33 1.01 -10.27
C LEU A 89 -17.80 2.41 -10.58
N LEU A 90 -17.34 3.14 -9.57
CA LEU A 90 -16.90 4.53 -9.68
C LEU A 90 -15.40 4.65 -9.42
N ASP A 91 -14.67 5.07 -10.45
CA ASP A 91 -13.22 5.21 -10.41
C ASP A 91 -12.82 6.67 -10.14
N GLU A 92 -11.87 6.89 -9.21
CA GLU A 92 -11.37 8.19 -8.73
C GLU A 92 -12.51 9.11 -8.24
N ILE A 93 -13.34 8.59 -7.33
CA ILE A 93 -14.56 9.25 -6.84
C ILE A 93 -14.30 10.60 -6.16
N GLN A 94 -13.09 10.84 -5.61
CA GLN A 94 -12.72 12.12 -5.01
C GLN A 94 -12.72 13.31 -5.99
N GLU A 95 -12.82 13.04 -7.28
CA GLU A 95 -13.00 14.08 -8.32
C GLU A 95 -14.43 14.64 -8.35
N VAL A 96 -15.36 14.04 -7.59
CA VAL A 96 -16.75 14.51 -7.46
C VAL A 96 -16.92 15.20 -6.11
N GLU A 97 -17.35 16.44 -6.14
CA GLU A 97 -17.58 17.23 -4.93
C GLU A 97 -18.78 16.67 -4.14
N ARG A 98 -18.59 16.48 -2.81
CA ARG A 98 -19.61 15.94 -1.89
C ARG A 98 -20.19 14.58 -2.32
N TRP A 99 -19.41 13.76 -3.02
CA TRP A 99 -19.80 12.45 -3.56
C TRP A 99 -20.45 11.51 -2.51
N GLN A 100 -20.04 11.61 -1.24
CA GLN A 100 -20.58 10.80 -0.14
C GLN A 100 -22.10 10.96 0.04
N ILE A 101 -22.63 12.14 -0.27
CA ILE A 101 -24.08 12.41 -0.19
C ILE A 101 -24.80 11.62 -1.27
N ALA A 102 -24.29 11.66 -2.51
CA ALA A 102 -24.85 10.89 -3.61
C ALA A 102 -24.81 9.38 -3.35
N ILE A 103 -23.67 8.87 -2.87
CA ILE A 103 -23.51 7.44 -2.57
C ILE A 103 -24.48 6.98 -1.48
N ASN A 104 -24.66 7.78 -0.43
CA ASN A 104 -25.63 7.44 0.61
C ASN A 104 -27.08 7.45 0.09
N SER A 105 -27.46 8.43 -0.75
CA SER A 105 -28.79 8.49 -1.38
C SER A 105 -29.01 7.31 -2.32
N LEU A 106 -28.04 6.96 -3.16
CA LEU A 106 -28.14 5.82 -4.07
C LEU A 106 -28.41 4.50 -3.32
N ARG A 107 -27.79 4.31 -2.15
CA ARG A 107 -28.04 3.11 -1.32
C ARG A 107 -29.46 3.06 -0.73
N VAL A 108 -30.06 4.23 -0.49
CA VAL A 108 -31.43 4.32 0.07
C VAL A 108 -32.45 4.07 -1.04
N ASP A 109 -32.22 4.63 -2.23
CA ASP A 109 -33.20 4.70 -3.30
C ASP A 109 -33.15 3.50 -4.25
N PHE A 110 -32.04 2.76 -4.30
CA PHE A 110 -31.83 1.65 -5.23
C PHE A 110 -31.33 0.38 -4.51
N ASP A 111 -31.79 -0.79 -4.98
CA ASP A 111 -31.11 -2.04 -4.67
C ASP A 111 -29.78 -2.08 -5.46
N CYS A 112 -28.70 -1.72 -4.79
CA CYS A 112 -27.42 -1.55 -5.46
C CYS A 112 -26.24 -2.13 -4.68
N ASP A 113 -25.17 -2.47 -5.43
CA ASP A 113 -23.87 -2.87 -4.92
C ASP A 113 -22.81 -1.90 -5.43
N ILE A 114 -22.05 -1.25 -4.51
CA ILE A 114 -21.22 -0.09 -4.83
C ILE A 114 -19.73 -0.39 -4.62
N TYR A 115 -18.92 -0.05 -5.65
CA TYR A 115 -17.48 -0.16 -5.69
C TYR A 115 -16.88 1.20 -6.01
N LEU A 116 -16.00 1.69 -5.15
CA LEU A 116 -15.35 2.99 -5.28
C LEU A 116 -13.85 2.83 -5.34
N THR A 117 -13.17 3.68 -6.10
CA THR A 117 -11.72 3.80 -6.00
C THR A 117 -11.29 5.21 -5.65
N GLY A 118 -10.10 5.32 -5.04
CA GLY A 118 -9.45 6.60 -4.80
C GLY A 118 -7.97 6.47 -4.46
N SER A 119 -7.22 7.51 -4.81
CA SER A 119 -5.76 7.56 -4.61
C SER A 119 -5.34 8.21 -3.28
N ASN A 120 -6.27 8.40 -2.33
CA ASN A 120 -6.01 9.03 -1.06
C ASN A 120 -6.64 8.26 0.11
N SER A 121 -5.90 8.13 1.22
CA SER A 121 -6.39 7.50 2.44
C SER A 121 -7.49 8.32 3.14
N LYS A 122 -7.51 9.65 2.96
CA LYS A 122 -8.59 10.53 3.46
C LYS A 122 -9.93 10.34 2.77
N LEU A 123 -9.98 9.55 1.69
CA LEU A 123 -11.26 9.20 1.08
C LEU A 123 -12.27 8.68 2.10
N LEU A 124 -11.78 8.10 3.20
CA LEU A 124 -12.59 7.49 4.26
C LEU A 124 -12.36 8.13 5.65
N SER A 125 -11.77 9.32 5.72
CA SER A 125 -11.53 10.05 6.97
C SER A 125 -12.42 11.29 7.09
N GLY A 126 -12.60 11.79 8.31
CA GLY A 126 -13.35 13.01 8.59
C GLY A 126 -14.87 12.84 8.42
N GLU A 127 -15.53 13.73 7.68
CA GLU A 127 -16.97 13.70 7.45
C GLU A 127 -17.45 12.38 6.80
N LEU A 128 -16.60 11.74 6.01
CA LEU A 128 -16.88 10.47 5.35
C LEU A 128 -17.04 9.32 6.32
N ALA A 129 -16.18 9.25 7.33
CA ALA A 129 -16.31 8.26 8.39
C ALA A 129 -17.67 8.40 9.11
N THR A 130 -18.21 9.61 9.16
CA THR A 130 -19.51 9.89 9.80
C THR A 130 -20.67 9.48 8.90
N TYR A 131 -20.66 9.84 7.61
CA TYR A 131 -21.76 9.54 6.68
C TYR A 131 -21.85 8.06 6.31
N LEU A 132 -20.73 7.37 6.20
CA LEU A 132 -20.65 5.96 5.76
C LEU A 132 -20.22 5.02 6.89
N SER A 133 -20.20 5.48 8.15
CA SER A 133 -19.73 4.70 9.30
C SER A 133 -20.43 3.34 9.39
N GLY A 134 -19.62 2.27 9.47
CA GLY A 134 -20.10 0.89 9.55
C GLY A 134 -20.71 0.32 8.25
N ARG A 135 -20.65 1.06 7.13
CA ARG A 135 -21.29 0.70 5.86
C ARG A 135 -20.33 0.48 4.71
N TYR A 136 -19.03 0.39 4.97
CA TYR A 136 -18.01 0.13 3.95
C TYR A 136 -16.94 -0.83 4.44
N ILE A 137 -16.28 -1.47 3.49
CA ILE A 137 -15.00 -2.15 3.68
C ILE A 137 -13.93 -1.45 2.86
N GLN A 138 -12.73 -1.35 3.43
CA GLN A 138 -11.58 -0.78 2.75
C GLN A 138 -10.60 -1.87 2.35
N ILE A 139 -10.17 -1.82 1.09
CA ILE A 139 -9.17 -2.72 0.54
C ILE A 139 -8.03 -1.87 0.01
N GLN A 140 -6.87 -1.93 0.67
CA GLN A 140 -5.68 -1.23 0.25
C GLN A 140 -4.92 -2.03 -0.80
N LEU A 141 -4.72 -1.43 -1.98
CA LEU A 141 -3.93 -1.99 -3.07
C LEU A 141 -2.49 -1.47 -2.99
N PHE A 142 -1.57 -2.40 -3.19
CA PHE A 142 -0.15 -2.12 -3.37
C PHE A 142 0.25 -2.25 -4.85
N PRO A 143 1.40 -1.71 -5.28
CA PRO A 143 2.08 -2.15 -6.50
C PRO A 143 2.18 -3.69 -6.56
N PHE A 144 2.56 -4.27 -7.68
CA PHE A 144 2.67 -5.73 -7.78
C PHE A 144 3.58 -6.30 -6.69
N SER A 145 3.14 -7.41 -6.06
CA SER A 145 4.02 -8.27 -5.28
C SER A 145 5.05 -8.94 -6.19
N LEU A 146 6.08 -9.58 -5.63
CA LEU A 146 7.06 -10.31 -6.43
C LEU A 146 6.39 -11.44 -7.24
N ALA A 147 5.40 -12.12 -6.68
CA ALA A 147 4.64 -13.17 -7.37
C ALA A 147 3.83 -12.61 -8.55
N GLU A 148 3.15 -11.46 -8.38
CA GLU A 148 2.43 -10.78 -9.47
C GLU A 148 3.40 -10.24 -10.53
N ALA A 149 4.56 -9.73 -10.11
CA ALA A 149 5.64 -9.30 -11.01
C ALA A 149 6.16 -10.47 -11.85
N LYS A 150 6.37 -11.65 -11.24
CA LYS A 150 6.76 -12.88 -11.93
C LYS A 150 5.73 -13.27 -12.99
N GLN A 151 4.46 -13.28 -12.62
CA GLN A 151 3.38 -13.59 -13.55
C GLN A 151 3.38 -12.63 -14.75
N GLN A 152 3.53 -11.31 -14.49
CA GLN A 152 3.57 -10.31 -15.58
C GLN A 152 4.78 -10.50 -16.49
N CYS A 153 5.97 -10.83 -15.95
CA CYS A 153 7.15 -11.11 -16.75
C CYS A 153 6.96 -12.37 -17.61
N ILE A 154 6.31 -13.42 -17.08
CA ILE A 154 5.97 -14.63 -17.85
C ILE A 154 5.00 -14.30 -19.00
N GLU A 155 3.92 -13.55 -18.71
CA GLU A 155 2.97 -13.13 -19.75
C GLU A 155 3.61 -12.26 -20.84
N ASN A 156 4.59 -11.44 -20.50
CA ASN A 156 5.34 -10.61 -21.44
C ASN A 156 6.46 -11.37 -22.19
N GLY A 157 6.80 -12.60 -21.77
CA GLY A 157 7.93 -13.34 -22.31
C GLY A 157 9.32 -12.81 -21.90
N THR A 158 9.37 -12.01 -20.81
CA THR A 158 10.59 -11.36 -20.31
C THR A 158 11.16 -12.02 -19.06
N TYR A 159 10.49 -13.04 -18.54
CA TYR A 159 10.98 -13.76 -17.36
C TYR A 159 12.23 -14.60 -17.68
N THR A 160 13.25 -14.51 -16.83
CA THR A 160 14.51 -15.25 -16.95
C THR A 160 14.77 -16.15 -15.73
N SER A 161 14.87 -15.60 -14.54
CA SER A 161 15.01 -16.34 -13.29
C SER A 161 14.44 -15.55 -12.11
N ASP A 162 14.22 -16.25 -10.98
CA ASP A 162 13.70 -15.62 -9.76
C ASP A 162 14.73 -14.64 -9.14
N GLU A 163 16.02 -14.95 -9.22
CA GLU A 163 17.09 -14.08 -8.71
C GLU A 163 17.17 -12.76 -9.51
N LYS A 164 17.11 -12.86 -10.84
CA LYS A 164 17.12 -11.67 -11.70
C LYS A 164 15.87 -10.83 -11.48
N LEU A 165 14.71 -11.46 -11.42
CA LEU A 165 13.46 -10.79 -11.12
C LEU A 165 13.51 -10.07 -9.77
N PHE A 166 14.03 -10.74 -8.73
CA PHE A 166 14.18 -10.16 -7.40
C PHE A 166 15.15 -8.98 -7.38
N ALA A 167 16.31 -9.10 -8.06
CA ALA A 167 17.26 -8.00 -8.21
C ALA A 167 16.61 -6.77 -8.88
N ASP A 168 15.85 -6.99 -9.96
CA ASP A 168 15.12 -5.94 -10.66
C ASP A 168 13.98 -5.38 -9.81
N TYR A 169 13.35 -6.20 -8.98
CA TYR A 169 12.31 -5.76 -8.05
C TYR A 169 12.86 -4.88 -6.92
N LEU A 170 14.03 -5.21 -6.39
CA LEU A 170 14.77 -4.35 -5.44
C LEU A 170 15.15 -3.00 -6.06
N LYS A 171 15.49 -2.99 -7.34
CA LYS A 171 15.94 -1.79 -8.06
C LYS A 171 14.77 -0.92 -8.53
N TYR A 172 13.75 -1.52 -9.13
CA TYR A 172 12.68 -0.81 -9.86
C TYR A 172 11.28 -0.94 -9.24
N GLY A 173 11.14 -1.70 -8.16
CA GLY A 173 9.87 -1.89 -7.48
C GLY A 173 8.82 -2.70 -8.25
N GLY A 174 7.56 -2.56 -7.87
CA GLY A 174 6.43 -3.33 -8.38
C GLY A 174 5.38 -2.52 -9.16
N PHE A 175 5.61 -1.26 -9.52
CA PHE A 175 4.61 -0.50 -10.30
C PHE A 175 4.28 -1.19 -11.61
N PRO A 176 2.98 -1.50 -11.90
CA PRO A 176 2.58 -2.32 -13.04
C PRO A 176 3.10 -1.84 -14.39
N GLN A 177 3.08 -0.52 -14.64
CA GLN A 177 3.48 0.05 -15.93
C GLN A 177 4.95 -0.21 -16.28
N ARG A 178 5.85 -0.35 -15.28
CA ARG A 178 7.28 -0.57 -15.53
C ARG A 178 7.58 -1.85 -16.31
N PHE A 179 6.71 -2.87 -16.16
CA PHE A 179 6.88 -4.17 -16.83
C PHE A 179 6.61 -4.14 -18.33
N PHE A 180 6.12 -3.02 -18.84
CA PHE A 180 5.88 -2.78 -20.27
C PHE A 180 6.90 -1.81 -20.89
N LEU A 181 7.89 -1.36 -20.12
CA LEU A 181 8.92 -0.44 -20.58
C LEU A 181 10.16 -1.21 -21.06
N PRO A 182 10.84 -0.75 -22.13
CA PRO A 182 11.84 -1.55 -22.83
C PRO A 182 13.20 -1.63 -22.12
N ASP A 183 13.54 -0.63 -21.30
CA ASP A 183 14.88 -0.48 -20.74
C ASP A 183 14.91 0.27 -19.41
N ASP A 184 16.05 0.22 -18.75
CA ASP A 184 16.33 0.83 -17.45
C ASP A 184 16.11 2.35 -17.44
N HIS A 185 16.45 3.03 -18.53
CA HIS A 185 16.29 4.47 -18.65
C HIS A 185 14.80 4.86 -18.67
N SER A 186 14.02 4.18 -19.52
CA SER A 186 12.57 4.39 -19.62
C SER A 186 11.86 4.10 -18.29
N ILE A 187 12.28 3.05 -17.57
CA ILE A 187 11.73 2.71 -16.24
C ILE A 187 12.05 3.82 -15.24
N THR A 188 13.31 4.28 -15.19
CA THR A 188 13.73 5.33 -14.25
C THR A 188 13.02 6.65 -14.54
N THR A 189 12.91 7.01 -15.82
CA THR A 189 12.17 8.22 -16.25
C THR A 189 10.70 8.14 -15.83
N TYR A 190 10.03 7.02 -16.10
CA TYR A 190 8.64 6.80 -15.68
C TYR A 190 8.44 6.93 -14.17
N LEU A 191 9.32 6.32 -13.37
CA LEU A 191 9.24 6.40 -11.90
C LEU A 191 9.48 7.83 -11.39
N GLY A 192 10.39 8.57 -12.03
CA GLY A 192 10.63 9.99 -11.74
C GLY A 192 9.39 10.85 -12.04
N ASP A 193 8.77 10.68 -13.21
CA ASP A 193 7.56 11.39 -13.59
C ASP A 193 6.37 11.02 -12.69
N LEU A 194 6.27 9.75 -12.29
CA LEU A 194 5.25 9.30 -11.35
C LEU A 194 5.43 9.96 -9.97
N TYR A 195 6.67 10.02 -9.48
CA TYR A 195 6.98 10.73 -8.25
C TYR A 195 6.54 12.20 -8.31
N GLU A 196 6.91 12.92 -9.40
CA GLU A 196 6.51 14.31 -9.58
C GLU A 196 4.98 14.47 -9.61
N ALA A 197 4.29 13.57 -10.30
CA ALA A 197 2.83 13.60 -10.34
C ALA A 197 2.21 13.42 -8.94
N ILE A 198 2.74 12.50 -8.12
CA ILE A 198 2.24 12.28 -6.76
C ILE A 198 2.53 13.50 -5.88
N ILE A 199 3.77 14.04 -5.90
CA ILE A 199 4.12 15.22 -5.10
C ILE A 199 3.25 16.42 -5.46
N VAL A 200 3.11 16.72 -6.74
CA VAL A 200 2.38 17.92 -7.18
C VAL A 200 0.88 17.74 -7.00
N ARG A 201 0.28 16.66 -7.55
CA ARG A 201 -1.19 16.52 -7.58
C ARG A 201 -1.78 15.99 -6.27
N ASP A 202 -1.14 14.97 -5.68
CA ASP A 202 -1.74 14.27 -4.56
C ASP A 202 -1.34 14.89 -3.21
N ILE A 203 -0.27 15.71 -3.16
CA ILE A 203 0.19 16.36 -1.94
C ILE A 203 0.11 17.89 -2.05
N MET A 204 0.88 18.53 -2.93
CA MET A 204 1.02 19.99 -2.91
C MET A 204 -0.26 20.72 -3.23
N LEU A 205 -0.94 20.37 -4.33
CA LEU A 205 -2.20 21.02 -4.72
C LEU A 205 -3.30 20.76 -3.68
N ARG A 206 -3.34 19.57 -3.12
CA ARG A 206 -4.36 19.18 -2.13
C ARG A 206 -4.21 19.93 -0.81
N HIS A 207 -2.98 20.12 -0.34
CA HIS A 207 -2.68 20.76 0.95
C HIS A 207 -2.24 22.22 0.82
N ASN A 208 -2.34 22.81 -0.38
CA ASN A 208 -1.92 24.19 -0.69
C ASN A 208 -0.47 24.49 -0.24
N ILE A 209 0.45 23.52 -0.45
CA ILE A 209 1.85 23.64 -0.06
C ILE A 209 2.59 24.50 -1.08
N ARG A 210 3.16 25.63 -0.64
CA ARG A 210 3.97 26.52 -1.47
C ARG A 210 5.46 26.20 -1.41
N GLU A 211 5.95 25.78 -0.24
CA GLU A 211 7.35 25.45 0.00
C GLU A 211 7.66 24.01 -0.38
N GLN A 212 8.18 23.83 -1.62
CA GLN A 212 8.48 22.50 -2.16
C GLN A 212 9.75 21.89 -1.58
N THR A 213 10.76 22.72 -1.30
CA THR A 213 12.10 22.27 -0.91
C THR A 213 12.08 21.49 0.41
N ALA A 214 11.42 22.06 1.43
CA ALA A 214 11.29 21.39 2.72
C ALA A 214 10.51 20.06 2.61
N LEU A 215 9.39 20.05 1.88
CA LEU A 215 8.60 18.84 1.65
C LEU A 215 9.44 17.72 1.01
N ARG A 216 10.15 18.02 -0.10
CA ARG A 216 10.98 17.06 -0.84
C ARG A 216 12.15 16.54 0.00
N ASN A 217 12.81 17.41 0.76
CA ASN A 217 13.92 17.02 1.61
C ASN A 217 13.49 16.14 2.79
N VAL A 218 12.34 16.42 3.40
CA VAL A 218 11.77 15.55 4.45
C VAL A 218 11.45 14.18 3.87
N LEU A 219 10.80 14.10 2.69
CA LEU A 219 10.51 12.81 2.06
C LEU A 219 11.78 12.04 1.71
N ALA A 220 12.76 12.69 1.07
CA ALA A 220 14.03 12.06 0.74
C ALA A 220 14.74 11.52 1.98
N PHE A 221 14.75 12.29 3.08
CA PHE A 221 15.32 11.84 4.35
C PHE A 221 14.60 10.58 4.88
N LEU A 222 13.27 10.55 4.85
CA LEU A 222 12.48 9.41 5.32
C LEU A 222 12.74 8.17 4.47
N LEU A 223 12.83 8.32 3.15
CA LEU A 223 13.10 7.23 2.23
C LEU A 223 14.55 6.73 2.30
N ASP A 224 15.51 7.58 2.64
CA ASP A 224 16.87 7.16 2.95
C ASP A 224 16.97 6.37 4.28
N ASN A 225 16.03 6.60 5.21
CA ASN A 225 16.01 6.04 6.56
C ASN A 225 14.82 5.10 6.81
N ILE A 226 14.34 4.40 5.79
CA ILE A 226 13.26 3.40 5.94
C ILE A 226 13.64 2.35 7.01
N GLY A 227 12.65 1.89 7.77
CA GLY A 227 12.85 0.89 8.83
C GLY A 227 13.64 1.41 10.05
N ASN A 228 14.01 2.69 10.10
CA ASN A 228 14.61 3.29 11.28
C ASN A 228 13.55 4.03 12.13
N PRO A 229 13.77 4.14 13.46
CA PRO A 229 12.89 4.90 14.32
C PRO A 229 12.81 6.37 13.89
N PHE A 230 11.58 6.89 13.78
CA PHE A 230 11.31 8.24 13.33
C PHE A 230 11.39 9.26 14.48
N SER A 231 11.96 10.43 14.20
CA SER A 231 11.93 11.59 15.10
C SER A 231 11.78 12.90 14.31
N ALA A 232 10.58 13.48 14.35
CA ALA A 232 10.31 14.76 13.68
C ALA A 232 11.21 15.89 14.19
N ARG A 233 11.56 15.87 15.49
CA ARG A 233 12.48 16.85 16.09
C ARG A 233 13.89 16.76 15.49
N ASN A 234 14.41 15.54 15.33
CA ASN A 234 15.75 15.35 14.75
C ASN A 234 15.77 15.78 13.27
N ILE A 235 14.72 15.46 12.51
CA ILE A 235 14.60 15.86 11.11
C ILE A 235 14.51 17.39 10.99
N SER A 236 13.65 18.04 11.78
CA SER A 236 13.53 19.51 11.75
C SER A 236 14.84 20.21 12.15
N GLY A 237 15.52 19.71 13.17
CA GLY A 237 16.83 20.23 13.59
C GLY A 237 17.88 20.13 12.48
N ARG A 238 17.96 18.99 11.81
CA ARG A 238 18.86 18.80 10.67
C ARG A 238 18.53 19.73 9.49
N MET A 239 17.24 19.84 9.10
CA MET A 239 16.82 20.73 8.03
C MET A 239 17.19 22.20 8.32
N VAL A 240 16.98 22.65 9.55
CA VAL A 240 17.35 24.00 9.99
C VAL A 240 18.86 24.21 9.93
N SER A 241 19.69 23.22 10.33
CA SER A 241 21.14 23.31 10.21
C SER A 241 21.64 23.34 8.76
N GLU A 242 20.86 22.80 7.81
CA GLU A 242 21.09 22.88 6.36
C GLU A 242 20.49 24.16 5.72
N GLY A 243 19.99 25.11 6.53
CA GLY A 243 19.42 26.39 6.08
C GLY A 243 17.97 26.31 5.59
N ILE A 244 17.29 25.19 5.78
CA ILE A 244 15.91 24.99 5.36
C ILE A 244 14.97 25.34 6.51
N LYS A 245 14.14 26.37 6.33
CA LYS A 245 13.16 26.80 7.34
C LYS A 245 12.07 25.74 7.50
N THR A 246 12.03 25.08 8.65
CA THR A 246 10.98 24.13 9.01
C THR A 246 10.83 24.02 10.52
N THR A 247 9.74 23.41 10.97
CA THR A 247 9.47 23.15 12.39
C THR A 247 9.12 21.67 12.58
N THR A 248 9.17 21.21 13.82
CA THR A 248 8.74 19.84 14.16
C THR A 248 7.28 19.59 13.75
N ALA A 249 6.39 20.58 13.95
CA ALA A 249 4.99 20.47 13.52
C ALA A 249 4.85 20.37 11.99
N THR A 250 5.65 21.14 11.24
CA THR A 250 5.68 21.06 9.76
C THR A 250 6.12 19.68 9.29
N VAL A 251 7.16 19.10 9.92
CA VAL A 251 7.63 17.76 9.58
C VAL A 251 6.53 16.70 9.83
N LEU A 252 5.83 16.79 10.97
CA LEU A 252 4.71 15.89 11.29
C LEU A 252 3.59 16.00 10.24
N ASN A 253 3.19 17.22 9.87
CA ASN A 253 2.18 17.41 8.83
C ASN A 253 2.63 16.80 7.49
N TYR A 254 3.89 16.97 7.11
CA TYR A 254 4.41 16.38 5.87
C TYR A 254 4.38 14.85 5.90
N VAL A 255 4.73 14.24 7.03
CA VAL A 255 4.62 12.78 7.22
C VAL A 255 3.18 12.32 7.04
N ASP A 256 2.22 13.03 7.62
CA ASP A 256 0.80 12.70 7.44
C ASP A 256 0.38 12.83 5.97
N TYR A 257 0.81 13.85 5.24
CA TYR A 257 0.52 14.00 3.81
C TYR A 257 1.13 12.87 2.96
N PHE A 258 2.35 12.40 3.31
CA PHE A 258 2.96 11.25 2.64
C PHE A 258 2.20 9.95 2.92
N LYS A 259 1.69 9.75 4.14
CA LYS A 259 0.82 8.62 4.49
C LYS A 259 -0.51 8.70 3.73
N GLU A 260 -1.10 9.90 3.67
CA GLU A 260 -2.34 10.14 2.92
C GLU A 260 -2.21 9.80 1.43
N ALA A 261 -1.09 10.14 0.82
CA ALA A 261 -0.77 9.82 -0.57
C ALA A 261 -0.28 8.36 -0.76
N PHE A 262 -0.22 7.56 0.30
CA PHE A 262 0.30 6.19 0.30
C PHE A 262 1.77 6.06 -0.15
N ILE A 263 2.57 7.12 -0.12
CA ILE A 263 4.02 7.05 -0.39
C ILE A 263 4.75 6.36 0.75
N LEU A 264 4.36 6.68 1.99
CA LEU A 264 4.88 6.09 3.21
C LEU A 264 3.80 5.28 3.92
N LEU A 265 4.24 4.18 4.49
CA LEU A 265 3.45 3.31 5.35
C LEU A 265 4.14 3.25 6.71
N ASN A 266 3.37 3.24 7.78
CA ASN A 266 3.92 3.17 9.13
C ASN A 266 3.70 1.82 9.79
N ALA A 267 4.66 1.42 10.61
CA ALA A 267 4.50 0.34 11.60
C ALA A 267 4.63 0.95 12.99
N SER A 268 3.57 0.79 13.78
CA SER A 268 3.57 1.17 15.19
C SER A 268 4.46 0.21 15.99
N ARG A 269 4.98 0.67 17.12
CA ARG A 269 5.77 -0.19 18.02
C ARG A 269 4.88 -0.78 19.11
N TYR A 270 5.07 -2.06 19.37
CA TYR A 270 4.34 -2.82 20.38
C TYR A 270 5.30 -3.39 21.42
N ASP A 271 5.10 -3.05 22.70
CA ASP A 271 5.82 -3.65 23.80
C ASP A 271 5.25 -5.03 24.11
N ILE A 272 6.03 -6.08 23.82
CA ILE A 272 5.59 -7.46 23.94
C ILE A 272 5.33 -7.85 25.40
N LYS A 273 6.18 -7.40 26.33
CA LYS A 273 6.02 -7.68 27.76
C LYS A 273 4.94 -6.79 28.39
N GLY A 274 4.95 -5.50 28.08
CA GLY A 274 3.97 -4.54 28.57
C GLY A 274 2.59 -4.70 27.92
N LYS A 275 2.48 -5.46 26.82
CA LYS A 275 1.24 -5.68 26.05
C LYS A 275 0.54 -4.37 25.66
N ALA A 276 1.33 -3.38 25.25
CA ALA A 276 0.84 -2.05 24.93
C ALA A 276 1.48 -1.46 23.67
N LEU A 277 0.70 -0.70 22.91
CA LEU A 277 1.23 0.12 21.83
C LEU A 277 2.05 1.27 22.42
N LEU A 278 3.24 1.46 21.89
CA LEU A 278 4.09 2.58 22.29
C LEU A 278 3.73 3.82 21.46
N SER A 279 3.41 4.92 22.12
CA SER A 279 3.00 6.17 21.50
C SER A 279 4.16 6.93 20.81
N SER A 280 5.39 6.45 20.95
CA SER A 280 6.60 7.11 20.42
C SER A 280 7.38 6.20 19.48
N THR A 281 7.96 6.79 18.44
CA THR A 281 8.93 6.16 17.54
C THR A 281 8.36 5.08 16.60
N GLU A 282 7.40 5.45 15.75
CA GLU A 282 7.01 4.63 14.59
C GLU A 282 8.19 4.42 13.64
N LYS A 283 8.18 3.31 12.89
CA LYS A 283 9.02 3.13 11.71
C LYS A 283 8.21 3.38 10.44
N TYR A 284 8.87 3.91 9.42
CA TYR A 284 8.26 4.14 8.12
C TYR A 284 8.91 3.29 7.04
N TYR A 285 8.07 2.82 6.13
CA TYR A 285 8.44 1.99 4.98
C TYR A 285 7.94 2.65 3.70
N ALA A 286 8.74 2.54 2.64
CA ALA A 286 8.33 2.99 1.32
C ALA A 286 7.28 2.03 0.74
N VAL A 287 6.26 2.55 0.09
CA VAL A 287 5.24 1.71 -0.59
C VAL A 287 5.82 0.95 -1.78
N ASP A 288 6.92 1.42 -2.33
CA ASP A 288 7.61 0.83 -3.47
C ASP A 288 9.09 1.21 -3.47
N LEU A 289 9.98 0.24 -3.70
CA LEU A 289 11.42 0.48 -3.67
C LEU A 289 11.91 1.19 -4.93
N GLY A 290 11.29 1.00 -6.09
CA GLY A 290 11.65 1.73 -7.31
C GLY A 290 11.39 3.22 -7.16
N LEU A 291 10.23 3.58 -6.61
CA LEU A 291 9.92 4.97 -6.28
C LEU A 291 10.92 5.56 -5.27
N ARG A 292 11.24 4.79 -4.20
CA ARG A 292 12.27 5.17 -3.24
C ARG A 292 13.61 5.43 -3.93
N ASN A 293 14.03 4.55 -4.83
CA ASN A 293 15.36 4.62 -5.45
C ASN A 293 15.54 5.83 -6.39
N VAL A 294 14.49 6.33 -7.01
CA VAL A 294 14.56 7.57 -7.81
C VAL A 294 14.57 8.84 -6.97
N ILE A 295 14.12 8.77 -5.71
CA ILE A 295 14.01 9.92 -4.80
C ILE A 295 15.21 10.03 -3.88
N LYS A 296 15.77 8.89 -3.44
CA LYS A 296 16.88 8.86 -2.46
C LYS A 296 18.09 9.68 -2.91
N LYS A 297 18.75 10.29 -1.94
CA LYS A 297 19.98 11.07 -2.16
C LYS A 297 21.26 10.27 -1.83
N SER A 298 21.14 9.22 -1.03
CA SER A 298 22.27 8.40 -0.60
C SER A 298 22.52 7.25 -1.59
N GLU A 299 23.78 7.03 -1.96
CA GLU A 299 24.20 5.86 -2.74
C GLU A 299 24.32 4.58 -1.90
N LYS A 300 24.33 4.71 -0.57
CA LYS A 300 24.44 3.56 0.34
C LYS A 300 23.19 2.68 0.23
N LEU A 301 23.39 1.45 -0.22
CA LEU A 301 22.40 0.39 -0.17
C LEU A 301 22.52 -0.29 1.19
N ASP A 302 21.56 -0.04 2.07
CA ASP A 302 21.37 -0.88 3.26
C ASP A 302 20.47 -2.05 2.86
N SER A 303 21.09 -3.17 2.46
CA SER A 303 20.35 -4.35 1.98
C SER A 303 19.42 -4.93 3.04
N ASN A 304 19.78 -4.85 4.33
CA ASN A 304 18.89 -5.27 5.42
C ASN A 304 17.58 -4.47 5.40
N LYS A 305 17.66 -3.14 5.26
CA LYS A 305 16.49 -2.27 5.22
C LYS A 305 15.62 -2.45 3.98
N LEU A 306 16.22 -2.81 2.85
CA LEU A 306 15.44 -3.14 1.65
C LEU A 306 14.66 -4.44 1.84
N TYR A 307 15.28 -5.47 2.44
CA TYR A 307 14.64 -6.74 2.73
C TYR A 307 13.51 -6.55 3.76
N GLU A 308 13.78 -5.81 4.84
CA GLU A 308 12.78 -5.45 5.85
C GLU A 308 11.57 -4.76 5.20
N ASN A 309 11.81 -3.78 4.31
CA ASN A 309 10.73 -3.06 3.61
C ASN A 309 9.88 -3.99 2.72
N ILE A 310 10.51 -4.90 1.97
CA ILE A 310 9.78 -5.82 1.09
C ILE A 310 8.96 -6.82 1.91
N VAL A 311 9.52 -7.38 2.97
CA VAL A 311 8.79 -8.29 3.86
C VAL A 311 7.62 -7.57 4.52
N TYR A 312 7.81 -6.32 4.96
CA TYR A 312 6.71 -5.48 5.46
C TYR A 312 5.59 -5.34 4.43
N LEU A 313 5.90 -4.97 3.19
CA LEU A 313 4.91 -4.80 2.12
C LEU A 313 4.19 -6.11 1.82
N GLU A 314 4.91 -7.21 1.76
CA GLU A 314 4.35 -8.54 1.50
C GLU A 314 3.34 -8.92 2.58
N MET A 315 3.69 -8.76 3.87
CA MET A 315 2.78 -9.07 4.97
C MET A 315 1.53 -8.17 4.95
N ARG A 316 1.70 -6.87 4.65
CA ARG A 316 0.57 -5.95 4.47
C ARG A 316 -0.32 -6.36 3.29
N SER A 317 0.26 -6.79 2.17
CA SER A 317 -0.49 -7.25 0.98
C SER A 317 -1.27 -8.54 1.26
N ARG A 318 -0.72 -9.43 2.09
CA ARG A 318 -1.41 -10.64 2.60
C ARG A 318 -2.55 -10.32 3.59
N GLY A 319 -2.68 -9.06 4.01
CA GLY A 319 -3.75 -8.59 4.89
C GLY A 319 -3.41 -8.64 6.38
N TYR A 320 -2.14 -8.77 6.72
CA TYR A 320 -1.71 -8.65 8.11
C TYR A 320 -1.60 -7.18 8.54
N GLU A 321 -2.01 -6.91 9.76
CA GLU A 321 -1.55 -5.75 10.49
C GLU A 321 -0.12 -6.02 10.96
N VAL A 322 0.80 -5.09 10.70
CA VAL A 322 2.23 -5.28 10.97
C VAL A 322 2.71 -4.23 11.98
N GLN A 323 3.28 -4.68 13.06
CA GLN A 323 3.84 -3.87 14.13
C GLN A 323 5.31 -4.22 14.34
N VAL A 324 6.11 -3.31 14.87
CA VAL A 324 7.48 -3.56 15.31
C VAL A 324 7.46 -4.02 16.77
N GLY A 325 8.06 -5.16 17.07
CA GLY A 325 8.10 -5.73 18.41
C GLY A 325 9.23 -5.13 19.26
N LYS A 326 8.92 -4.61 20.45
CA LYS A 326 9.92 -4.30 21.49
C LYS A 326 9.91 -5.41 22.53
N LEU A 327 11.07 -6.04 22.77
CA LEU A 327 11.28 -7.03 23.80
C LEU A 327 12.46 -6.59 24.66
N ASP A 328 12.18 -6.01 25.85
CA ASP A 328 13.18 -5.35 26.70
C ASP A 328 13.99 -4.29 25.94
N ASP A 329 15.31 -4.48 25.80
CA ASP A 329 16.22 -3.61 25.08
C ASP A 329 16.45 -4.05 23.61
N THR A 330 15.77 -5.11 23.18
CA THR A 330 15.90 -5.68 21.84
C THR A 330 14.65 -5.43 21.00
N GLU A 331 14.78 -5.60 19.71
CA GLU A 331 13.71 -5.41 18.74
C GLU A 331 13.46 -6.71 17.97
N ILE A 332 12.20 -6.98 17.68
CA ILE A 332 11.75 -7.96 16.69
C ILE A 332 11.18 -7.16 15.54
N ASP A 333 11.68 -7.41 14.32
CA ASP A 333 11.35 -6.57 13.17
C ASP A 333 9.85 -6.50 12.97
N PHE A 334 9.13 -7.63 13.00
CA PHE A 334 7.68 -7.61 12.82
C PHE A 334 6.94 -8.57 13.74
N ILE A 335 5.82 -8.09 14.24
CA ILE A 335 4.71 -8.87 14.79
C ILE A 335 3.55 -8.67 13.83
N CYS A 336 3.03 -9.76 13.27
CA CYS A 336 1.98 -9.72 12.26
C CYS A 336 0.70 -10.35 12.80
N TYR A 337 -0.43 -9.65 12.65
CA TYR A 337 -1.75 -10.10 13.10
C TYR A 337 -2.72 -10.16 11.92
N ARG A 338 -3.54 -11.22 11.86
CA ARG A 338 -4.64 -11.34 10.91
C ARG A 338 -5.77 -12.17 11.54
N GLY A 339 -6.83 -11.52 12.02
CA GLY A 339 -7.83 -12.19 12.86
C GLY A 339 -7.18 -12.78 14.10
N ASP A 340 -7.35 -14.10 14.32
CA ASP A 340 -6.75 -14.82 15.43
C ASP A 340 -5.30 -15.28 15.17
N GLU A 341 -4.82 -15.12 13.94
CA GLU A 341 -3.44 -15.45 13.59
C GLU A 341 -2.46 -14.40 14.11
N LYS A 342 -1.39 -14.88 14.72
CA LYS A 342 -0.24 -14.06 15.12
C LYS A 342 1.04 -14.78 14.74
N LEU A 343 2.02 -14.06 14.22
CA LEU A 343 3.36 -14.58 13.94
C LEU A 343 4.42 -13.51 14.15
N TYR A 344 5.67 -13.95 14.30
CA TYR A 344 6.84 -13.09 14.45
C TYR A 344 7.80 -13.28 13.29
N ILE A 345 8.38 -12.20 12.82
CA ILE A 345 9.35 -12.23 11.72
C ILE A 345 10.56 -11.39 12.10
N GLN A 346 11.74 -11.98 11.91
CA GLN A 346 13.02 -11.30 11.88
C GLN A 346 13.57 -11.35 10.44
N VAL A 347 14.21 -10.28 9.99
CA VAL A 347 14.66 -10.13 8.59
C VAL A 347 16.14 -9.78 8.55
N ALA A 348 16.91 -10.56 7.82
CA ALA A 348 18.35 -10.33 7.60
C ALA A 348 18.69 -10.37 6.11
N TYR A 349 19.71 -9.61 5.69
CA TYR A 349 20.27 -9.77 4.33
C TYR A 349 20.95 -11.11 4.17
N LEU A 350 21.92 -11.40 5.03
CA LEU A 350 22.59 -12.69 5.20
C LEU A 350 22.87 -12.91 6.68
N ILE A 351 22.85 -14.16 7.11
CA ILE A 351 23.09 -14.56 8.50
C ILE A 351 24.52 -15.05 8.62
N THR A 352 25.37 -14.27 9.26
CA THR A 352 26.72 -14.70 9.60
C THR A 352 26.74 -15.35 11.01
N PRO A 353 27.76 -16.16 11.35
CA PRO A 353 27.88 -16.70 12.70
C PRO A 353 27.87 -15.62 13.81
N ALA A 354 28.31 -14.41 13.50
CA ALA A 354 28.29 -13.28 14.43
C ALA A 354 26.87 -12.69 14.62
N ASP A 355 26.00 -12.84 13.63
CA ASP A 355 24.63 -12.29 13.66
C ASP A 355 23.58 -13.30 14.14
N GLU A 356 23.92 -14.59 14.22
CA GLU A 356 22.96 -15.64 14.57
C GLU A 356 22.22 -15.36 15.88
N GLU A 357 22.94 -14.93 16.94
CA GLU A 357 22.32 -14.63 18.23
C GLU A 357 21.37 -13.43 18.15
N ARG A 358 21.64 -12.46 17.29
CA ARG A 358 20.76 -11.32 17.06
C ARG A 358 19.49 -11.73 16.33
N GLU A 359 19.63 -12.56 15.28
CA GLU A 359 18.51 -12.89 14.41
C GLU A 359 17.60 -13.97 14.98
N PHE A 360 18.18 -14.98 15.65
CA PHE A 360 17.40 -16.07 16.26
C PHE A 360 17.15 -15.85 17.75
N GLY A 361 18.15 -15.38 18.51
CA GLY A 361 18.08 -15.29 19.98
C GLY A 361 16.96 -14.38 20.47
N ASN A 362 16.63 -13.31 19.76
CA ASN A 362 15.48 -12.47 20.12
C ASN A 362 14.15 -13.24 20.02
N LEU A 363 13.99 -14.09 19.01
CA LEU A 363 12.81 -14.93 18.83
C LEU A 363 12.77 -16.10 19.83
N GLU A 364 13.92 -16.64 20.22
CA GLU A 364 14.04 -17.70 21.23
C GLU A 364 13.59 -17.24 22.62
N ARG A 365 13.73 -15.94 22.94
CA ARG A 365 13.24 -15.34 24.21
C ARG A 365 11.72 -15.20 24.28
N LEU A 366 11.01 -15.42 23.18
CA LEU A 366 9.55 -15.41 23.18
C LEU A 366 9.02 -16.75 23.65
N HIS A 367 8.43 -16.77 24.85
CA HIS A 367 7.87 -17.98 25.48
C HIS A 367 6.39 -18.16 25.13
N ASP A 368 6.04 -18.03 23.86
CA ASP A 368 4.72 -18.32 23.33
C ASP A 368 4.80 -19.31 22.15
N ASN A 369 3.65 -19.87 21.77
CA ASN A 369 3.56 -20.91 20.74
C ASN A 369 3.24 -20.37 19.33
N TYR A 370 3.31 -19.06 19.13
CA TYR A 370 3.07 -18.48 17.81
C TYR A 370 4.24 -18.77 16.85
N PRO A 371 3.97 -18.96 15.56
CA PRO A 371 5.01 -19.19 14.57
C PRO A 371 6.05 -18.07 14.56
N LYS A 372 7.32 -18.48 14.45
CA LYS A 372 8.48 -17.59 14.43
C LYS A 372 9.28 -17.85 13.17
N TYR A 373 9.56 -16.79 12.41
CA TYR A 373 10.28 -16.87 11.15
C TYR A 373 11.52 -15.99 11.17
N VAL A 374 12.61 -16.52 10.61
CA VAL A 374 13.76 -15.72 10.17
C VAL A 374 13.79 -15.77 8.64
N ILE A 375 13.74 -14.61 8.01
CA ILE A 375 13.73 -14.47 6.55
C ILE A 375 15.04 -13.83 6.13
N SER A 376 15.80 -14.50 5.26
CA SER A 376 17.07 -13.98 4.78
C SER A 376 17.37 -14.34 3.33
N GLY A 377 18.49 -13.82 2.79
CA GLY A 377 18.98 -14.17 1.46
C GLY A 377 19.70 -15.52 1.42
N ASP A 378 19.92 -16.18 2.56
CA ASP A 378 20.62 -17.46 2.63
C ASP A 378 19.84 -18.56 1.92
N LEU A 379 20.53 -19.39 1.15
CA LEU A 379 19.94 -20.55 0.45
C LEU A 379 19.87 -21.80 1.35
N ALA A 380 20.75 -21.89 2.32
CA ALA A 380 20.77 -23.01 3.28
C ALA A 380 19.60 -22.87 4.25
N ASN A 381 19.00 -23.99 4.64
CA ASN A 381 17.99 -24.01 5.70
C ASN A 381 18.68 -23.89 7.07
N LEU A 382 18.48 -22.75 7.73
CA LEU A 382 19.05 -22.43 9.05
C LEU A 382 18.04 -22.59 10.19
N SER A 383 16.90 -23.27 9.96
CA SER A 383 15.85 -23.47 10.97
C SER A 383 16.39 -24.15 12.23
N ARG A 384 16.03 -23.62 13.41
CA ARG A 384 16.46 -24.16 14.71
C ARG A 384 15.46 -23.83 15.82
N ASN A 385 15.41 -24.64 16.87
CA ASN A 385 14.66 -24.39 18.10
C ASN A 385 13.18 -23.99 17.88
N GLY A 386 12.53 -24.57 16.85
CA GLY A 386 11.14 -24.23 16.49
C GLY A 386 10.99 -22.92 15.70
N ILE A 387 12.08 -22.24 15.37
CA ILE A 387 12.10 -21.07 14.49
C ILE A 387 12.36 -21.53 13.06
N ILE A 388 11.51 -21.12 12.13
CA ILE A 388 11.56 -21.50 10.72
C ILE A 388 12.36 -20.45 9.95
N HIS A 389 13.44 -20.89 9.31
CA HIS A 389 14.19 -20.06 8.36
C HIS A 389 13.62 -20.25 6.95
N ARG A 390 13.42 -19.15 6.23
CA ARG A 390 13.06 -19.16 4.80
C ARG A 390 13.93 -18.20 3.99
N ASN A 391 14.34 -18.66 2.82
CA ASN A 391 14.93 -17.75 1.83
C ASN A 391 13.89 -16.68 1.42
N ILE A 392 14.31 -15.42 1.28
CA ILE A 392 13.41 -14.31 1.01
C ILE A 392 12.65 -14.45 -0.33
N ILE A 393 13.31 -14.93 -1.38
CA ILE A 393 12.68 -15.12 -2.69
C ILE A 393 11.58 -16.19 -2.59
N ASP A 394 11.91 -17.32 -1.94
CA ASP A 394 10.93 -18.38 -1.69
C ASP A 394 9.74 -17.88 -0.86
N PHE A 395 10.00 -17.11 0.19
CA PHE A 395 8.94 -16.53 1.04
C PHE A 395 8.00 -15.60 0.25
N LEU A 396 8.53 -14.80 -0.68
CA LEU A 396 7.75 -13.83 -1.47
C LEU A 396 6.99 -14.49 -2.63
N LEU A 397 7.49 -15.59 -3.17
CA LEU A 397 6.88 -16.29 -4.31
C LEU A 397 5.88 -17.37 -3.89
N ASN A 398 6.04 -17.94 -2.69
CA ASN A 398 5.22 -19.01 -2.14
C ASN A 398 4.55 -18.54 -0.82
N PRO A 399 3.47 -17.74 -0.92
CA PRO A 399 2.81 -17.12 0.23
C PRO A 399 2.13 -18.11 1.20
#